data_c8db7ee6233db49d84033d35504f867a
#
_entry.id   c8db7ee6233db49d84033d35504f867a
#
_cell.length_a   1.000
_cell.length_b   1.000
_cell.length_c   1.000
_cell.angle_alpha   90.00
_cell.angle_beta   90.00
_cell.angle_gamma   90.00
#
_symmetry.space_group_name_H-M   'P 1'
#
loop_
_entity.id
_entity.type
_entity.pdbx_description
1 polymer ?
#
loop_
_entity_poly.entity_id
_entity_poly.type
_entity_poly.pdbx_seq_one_letter_code
_entity_poly.pdbx_strand_id
1 'polypeptide(L)'
;IFPGMHVFGNTSMPSLADQLALTRNRPAGFDYMRIALATTIICLHGANVTLGLGRALEIQSTLRIGIAMILALFFSLSGFLVTASLQRCKSLISFLGLRVLRIGPALAVETTLSAIIIGSIFTELPLAQYVADPKLHAYFLNIVGDIQYELPGVFLHNPMPDVVNAQLWTVPYELWCYR
;
A
#
# COMPACT_ATOMS: atom_id res chain seq x y z
N ILE A 1 15.22 -35.53 54.55
CA ILE A 1 15.62 -35.74 53.14
C ILE A 1 14.52 -35.18 52.26
N PHE A 2 14.65 -33.94 51.79
CA PHE A 2 13.78 -33.37 50.76
C PHE A 2 14.56 -33.28 49.47
N PRO A 3 14.11 -33.93 48.39
CA PRO A 3 14.72 -33.79 47.06
C PRO A 3 14.00 -32.72 46.28
N GLY A 4 14.79 -31.86 45.65
CA GLY A 4 14.40 -31.26 44.35
C GLY A 4 13.73 -29.90 44.40
N MET A 5 14.48 -28.87 44.67
CA MET A 5 14.14 -27.49 44.27
C MET A 5 14.46 -27.39 42.77
N HIS A 6 13.44 -27.57 41.91
CA HIS A 6 13.56 -27.29 40.48
C HIS A 6 13.89 -25.80 40.31
N VAL A 7 15.13 -25.54 39.88
CA VAL A 7 15.60 -24.26 39.38
C VAL A 7 14.69 -23.89 38.21
N PHE A 8 13.89 -22.85 38.36
CA PHE A 8 13.20 -22.21 37.25
C PHE A 8 14.26 -21.74 36.27
N GLY A 9 14.40 -22.45 35.16
CA GLY A 9 15.27 -22.06 34.06
C GLY A 9 14.90 -20.65 33.64
N ASN A 10 15.90 -19.81 33.56
CA ASN A 10 15.81 -18.45 33.08
C ASN A 10 15.35 -18.46 31.61
N THR A 11 14.04 -18.45 31.37
CA THR A 11 13.46 -18.31 30.04
C THR A 11 13.58 -16.84 29.65
N SER A 12 14.81 -16.40 29.32
CA SER A 12 15.01 -15.13 28.62
C SER A 12 14.19 -15.19 27.34
N MET A 13 13.28 -14.24 27.16
CA MET A 13 12.57 -14.14 25.88
C MET A 13 13.60 -14.05 24.75
N PRO A 14 13.44 -14.86 23.68
CA PRO A 14 14.38 -14.86 22.58
C PRO A 14 14.48 -13.44 22.00
N SER A 15 15.69 -12.99 21.78
CA SER A 15 15.91 -11.65 21.21
C SER A 15 15.32 -11.57 19.80
N LEU A 16 15.02 -10.34 19.33
CA LEU A 16 14.57 -10.13 17.95
C LEU A 16 15.59 -10.71 16.95
N ALA A 17 16.87 -10.63 17.25
CA ALA A 17 17.93 -11.19 16.43
C ALA A 17 17.84 -12.72 16.35
N ASP A 18 17.56 -13.41 17.46
CA ASP A 18 17.39 -14.88 17.48
C ASP A 18 16.15 -15.29 16.68
N GLN A 19 15.04 -14.55 16.80
CA GLN A 19 13.84 -14.81 16.02
C GLN A 19 14.05 -14.56 14.52
N LEU A 20 14.78 -13.52 14.14
CA LEU A 20 15.15 -13.26 12.75
C LEU A 20 16.05 -14.35 12.18
N ALA A 21 17.02 -14.84 12.96
CA ALA A 21 17.90 -15.94 12.55
C ALA A 21 17.10 -17.23 12.32
N LEU A 22 16.19 -17.59 13.24
CA LEU A 22 15.35 -18.78 13.14
C LEU A 22 14.40 -18.74 11.93
N THR A 23 13.89 -17.58 11.57
CA THR A 23 12.93 -17.39 10.47
C THR A 23 13.58 -17.01 9.14
N ARG A 24 14.91 -17.13 9.01
CA ARG A 24 15.67 -16.70 7.83
C ARG A 24 15.35 -15.26 7.42
N ASN A 25 15.25 -14.36 8.37
CA ASN A 25 14.84 -12.94 8.19
C ASN A 25 13.44 -12.75 7.57
N ARG A 26 12.51 -13.69 7.77
CA ARG A 26 11.12 -13.62 7.33
C ARG A 26 10.17 -14.06 8.46
N PRO A 27 10.07 -13.31 9.56
CA PRO A 27 9.09 -13.61 10.59
C PRO A 27 7.67 -13.38 10.02
N ALA A 28 6.83 -14.41 10.08
CA ALA A 28 5.45 -14.37 9.57
C ALA A 28 4.63 -13.21 10.20
N GLY A 29 4.96 -12.79 11.42
CA GLY A 29 4.32 -11.67 12.09
C GLY A 29 4.41 -10.34 11.33
N PHE A 30 5.50 -10.11 10.57
CA PHE A 30 5.65 -8.91 9.75
C PHE A 30 4.69 -8.89 8.56
N ASP A 31 4.41 -10.03 7.96
CA ASP A 31 3.47 -10.13 6.86
C ASP A 31 2.03 -9.86 7.34
N TYR A 32 1.63 -10.44 8.47
CA TYR A 32 0.33 -10.15 9.09
C TYR A 32 0.18 -8.68 9.49
N MET A 33 1.22 -8.09 10.07
CA MET A 33 1.21 -6.67 10.43
C MET A 33 1.06 -5.78 9.19
N ARG A 34 1.74 -6.10 8.09
CA ARG A 34 1.59 -5.37 6.82
C ARG A 34 0.17 -5.47 6.27
N ILE A 35 -0.43 -6.65 6.30
CA ILE A 35 -1.82 -6.84 5.84
C ILE A 35 -2.77 -6.01 6.70
N ALA A 36 -2.63 -6.05 8.02
CA ALA A 36 -3.47 -5.28 8.93
C ALA A 36 -3.34 -3.76 8.69
N LEU A 37 -2.09 -3.26 8.57
CA LEU A 37 -1.82 -1.85 8.29
C LEU A 37 -2.36 -1.44 6.92
N ALA A 38 -2.14 -2.26 5.87
CA ALA A 38 -2.65 -1.99 4.53
C ALA A 38 -4.19 -1.95 4.51
N THR A 39 -4.85 -2.91 5.15
CA THR A 39 -6.32 -2.94 5.26
C THR A 39 -6.84 -1.69 5.97
N THR A 40 -6.19 -1.27 7.05
CA THR A 40 -6.57 -0.03 7.76
C THR A 40 -6.44 1.20 6.86
N ILE A 41 -5.34 1.29 6.09
CA ILE A 41 -5.13 2.38 5.13
C ILE A 41 -6.22 2.39 4.04
N ILE A 42 -6.60 1.22 3.52
CA ILE A 42 -7.68 1.10 2.52
C ILE A 42 -9.01 1.59 3.12
N CYS A 43 -9.34 1.19 4.35
CA CYS A 43 -10.54 1.66 5.02
C CYS A 43 -10.55 3.18 5.24
N LEU A 44 -9.41 3.78 5.59
CA LEU A 44 -9.28 5.24 5.73
C LEU A 44 -9.47 5.95 4.39
N HIS A 45 -8.90 5.45 3.31
CA HIS A 45 -9.12 6.01 1.97
C HIS A 45 -10.57 5.84 1.51
N GLY A 46 -11.18 4.68 1.75
CA GLY A 46 -12.60 4.45 1.48
C GLY A 46 -13.49 5.46 2.20
N ALA A 47 -13.20 5.75 3.47
CA ALA A 47 -13.93 6.77 4.22
C ALA A 47 -13.78 8.17 3.60
N ASN A 48 -12.60 8.55 3.12
CA ASN A 48 -12.38 9.84 2.45
C ASN A 48 -13.23 9.97 1.18
N VAL A 49 -13.28 8.92 0.37
CA VAL A 49 -14.04 8.92 -0.89
C VAL A 49 -15.55 8.93 -0.66
N THR A 50 -16.04 8.18 0.34
CA THR A 50 -17.48 8.02 0.59
C THR A 50 -18.09 9.15 1.43
N LEU A 51 -17.38 9.67 2.42
CA LEU A 51 -17.86 10.70 3.33
C LEU A 51 -17.49 12.12 2.88
N GLY A 52 -16.56 12.23 1.95
CA GLY A 52 -15.90 13.48 1.55
C GLY A 52 -14.82 13.90 2.53
N LEU A 53 -13.86 14.67 2.01
CA LEU A 53 -12.66 15.05 2.75
C LEU A 53 -12.98 15.81 4.05
N GLY A 54 -13.98 16.68 4.05
CA GLY A 54 -14.36 17.46 5.23
C GLY A 54 -14.81 16.60 6.40
N ARG A 55 -15.81 15.73 6.19
CA ARG A 55 -16.31 14.82 7.23
C ARG A 55 -15.27 13.77 7.63
N ALA A 56 -14.52 13.25 6.67
CA ALA A 56 -13.47 12.30 6.94
C ALA A 56 -12.37 12.91 7.84
N LEU A 57 -11.95 14.15 7.58
CA LEU A 57 -10.98 14.87 8.41
C LEU A 57 -11.52 15.17 9.81
N GLU A 58 -12.81 15.44 9.95
CA GLU A 58 -13.46 15.66 11.25
C GLU A 58 -13.41 14.39 12.11
N ILE A 59 -13.76 13.25 11.55
CA ILE A 59 -13.65 11.94 12.21
C ILE A 59 -12.18 11.59 12.49
N GLN A 60 -11.30 11.83 11.53
CA GLN A 60 -9.89 11.55 11.64
C GLN A 60 -9.16 12.50 12.61
N SER A 61 -9.71 13.69 12.89
CA SER A 61 -9.09 14.62 13.84
C SER A 61 -8.96 14.02 15.24
N THR A 62 -9.96 13.24 15.67
CA THR A 62 -9.94 12.52 16.95
C THR A 62 -8.93 11.36 16.97
N LEU A 63 -8.68 10.74 15.80
CA LEU A 63 -7.77 9.61 15.66
C LEU A 63 -6.42 9.99 15.00
N ARG A 64 -6.15 11.27 14.85
CA ARG A 64 -5.03 11.80 14.06
C ARG A 64 -3.67 11.21 14.42
N ILE A 65 -3.39 11.05 15.71
CA ILE A 65 -2.13 10.45 16.18
C ILE A 65 -2.05 8.99 15.78
N GLY A 66 -3.12 8.22 15.96
CA GLY A 66 -3.19 6.81 15.56
C GLY A 66 -2.99 6.62 14.05
N ILE A 67 -3.63 7.44 13.23
CA ILE A 67 -3.50 7.40 11.77
C ILE A 67 -2.07 7.73 11.31
N ALA A 68 -1.46 8.75 11.91
CA ALA A 68 -0.06 9.08 11.63
C ALA A 68 0.89 7.94 12.01
N MET A 69 0.63 7.26 13.13
CA MET A 69 1.40 6.08 13.54
C MET A 69 1.23 4.90 12.58
N ILE A 70 0.02 4.67 12.05
CA ILE A 70 -0.25 3.60 11.09
C ILE A 70 0.60 3.79 9.83
N LEU A 71 0.63 5.00 9.27
CA LEU A 71 1.45 5.31 8.10
C LEU A 71 2.94 5.16 8.40
N ALA A 72 3.41 5.71 9.53
CA ALA A 72 4.81 5.61 9.95
C ALA A 72 5.24 4.13 10.12
N LEU A 73 4.42 3.31 10.77
CA LEU A 73 4.67 1.89 10.95
C LEU A 73 4.67 1.13 9.61
N PHE A 74 3.72 1.44 8.72
CA PHE A 74 3.66 0.82 7.41
C PHE A 74 4.92 1.09 6.58
N PHE A 75 5.37 2.36 6.52
CA PHE A 75 6.57 2.72 5.78
C PHE A 75 7.85 2.20 6.45
N SER A 76 7.94 2.23 7.78
CA SER A 76 9.09 1.69 8.51
C SER A 76 9.24 0.19 8.29
N LEU A 77 8.14 -0.55 8.40
CA LEU A 77 8.14 -2.00 8.16
C LEU A 77 8.45 -2.32 6.68
N SER A 78 7.91 -1.55 5.76
CA SER A 78 8.22 -1.68 4.33
C SER A 78 9.70 -1.41 4.05
N GLY A 79 10.25 -0.33 4.61
CA GLY A 79 11.67 0.03 4.50
C GLY A 79 12.59 -1.06 5.08
N PHE A 80 12.25 -1.60 6.25
CA PHE A 80 13.00 -2.71 6.85
C PHE A 80 13.07 -3.93 5.92
N LEU A 81 11.93 -4.36 5.36
CA LEU A 81 11.86 -5.50 4.45
C LEU A 81 12.56 -5.22 3.11
N VAL A 82 12.51 -3.98 2.63
CA VAL A 82 13.23 -3.54 1.43
C VAL A 82 14.74 -3.63 1.64
N THR A 83 15.24 -3.09 2.77
CA THR A 83 16.66 -3.13 3.14
C THR A 83 17.15 -4.57 3.29
N ALA A 84 16.39 -5.43 3.95
CA ALA A 84 16.70 -6.84 4.05
C ALA A 84 16.73 -7.56 2.69
N SER A 85 15.91 -7.11 1.74
CA SER A 85 15.93 -7.61 0.35
C SER A 85 17.15 -7.12 -0.42
N LEU A 86 17.54 -5.84 -0.24
CA LEU A 86 18.73 -5.27 -0.86
C LEU A 86 20.00 -6.00 -0.42
N GLN A 87 20.14 -6.28 0.88
CA GLN A 87 21.29 -7.00 1.43
C GLN A 87 21.43 -8.43 0.90
N ARG A 88 20.32 -9.06 0.47
CA ARG A 88 20.34 -10.40 -0.14
C ARG A 88 20.63 -10.39 -1.62
N CYS A 89 20.47 -9.27 -2.30
CA CYS A 89 20.72 -9.16 -3.73
C CYS A 89 22.20 -8.97 -4.01
N LYS A 90 22.74 -9.70 -5.00
CA LYS A 90 24.16 -9.63 -5.40
C LYS A 90 24.48 -8.34 -6.17
N SER A 91 23.49 -7.66 -6.75
CA SER A 91 23.67 -6.43 -7.48
C SER A 91 22.45 -5.51 -7.34
N LEU A 92 22.67 -4.21 -7.43
CA LEU A 92 21.62 -3.19 -7.42
C LEU A 92 20.65 -3.39 -8.61
N ILE A 93 21.14 -3.75 -9.77
CA ILE A 93 20.31 -3.99 -10.97
C ILE A 93 19.34 -5.15 -10.73
N SER A 94 19.80 -6.25 -10.13
CA SER A 94 18.93 -7.38 -9.78
C SER A 94 17.89 -6.99 -8.74
N PHE A 95 18.26 -6.17 -7.76
CA PHE A 95 17.34 -5.64 -6.76
C PHE A 95 16.26 -4.76 -7.41
N LEU A 96 16.64 -3.81 -8.25
CA LEU A 96 15.70 -2.92 -8.95
C LEU A 96 14.79 -3.70 -9.91
N GLY A 97 15.34 -4.65 -10.66
CA GLY A 97 14.56 -5.52 -11.55
C GLY A 97 13.47 -6.30 -10.80
N LEU A 98 13.78 -6.87 -9.63
CA LEU A 98 12.79 -7.55 -8.80
C LEU A 98 11.71 -6.61 -8.26
N ARG A 99 12.04 -5.33 -8.03
CA ARG A 99 11.06 -4.31 -7.62
C ARG A 99 10.12 -3.94 -8.75
N VAL A 100 10.65 -3.69 -9.93
CA VAL A 100 9.85 -3.42 -11.14
C VAL A 100 8.90 -4.60 -11.43
N LEU A 101 9.40 -5.84 -11.38
CA LEU A 101 8.59 -7.04 -11.56
C LEU A 101 7.52 -7.22 -10.47
N ARG A 102 7.71 -6.66 -9.29
CA ARG A 102 6.74 -6.72 -8.20
C ARG A 102 5.66 -5.66 -8.32
N ILE A 103 6.02 -4.42 -8.65
CA ILE A 103 5.10 -3.27 -8.66
C ILE A 103 4.43 -3.14 -10.03
N GLY A 104 5.16 -3.26 -11.12
CA GLY A 104 4.67 -3.03 -12.48
C GLY A 104 3.45 -3.87 -12.86
N PRO A 105 3.48 -5.21 -12.71
CA PRO A 105 2.30 -6.03 -13.02
C PRO A 105 1.07 -5.67 -12.19
N ALA A 106 1.26 -5.35 -10.90
CA ALA A 106 0.16 -4.95 -10.03
C ALA A 106 -0.47 -3.63 -10.47
N LEU A 107 0.36 -2.62 -10.79
CA LEU A 107 -0.12 -1.34 -11.35
C LEU A 107 -0.82 -1.53 -12.70
N ALA A 108 -0.27 -2.36 -13.58
CA ALA A 108 -0.85 -2.62 -14.89
C ALA A 108 -2.24 -3.26 -14.77
N VAL A 109 -2.38 -4.28 -13.93
CA VAL A 109 -3.65 -4.96 -13.68
C VAL A 109 -4.66 -4.00 -13.04
N GLU A 110 -4.26 -3.30 -11.98
CA GLU A 110 -5.10 -2.36 -11.27
C GLU A 110 -5.58 -1.23 -12.18
N THR A 111 -4.68 -0.56 -12.90
CA THR A 111 -5.00 0.51 -13.85
C THR A 111 -5.96 0.03 -14.95
N THR A 112 -5.68 -1.14 -15.52
CA THR A 112 -6.49 -1.69 -16.61
C THR A 112 -7.89 -2.08 -16.11
N LEU A 113 -7.98 -2.76 -14.97
CA LEU A 113 -9.28 -3.13 -14.38
C LEU A 113 -10.09 -1.90 -13.98
N SER A 114 -9.47 -0.91 -13.38
CA SER A 114 -10.12 0.35 -13.02
C SER A 114 -10.64 1.09 -14.25
N ALA A 115 -9.83 1.23 -15.30
CA ALA A 115 -10.23 1.91 -16.52
C ALA A 115 -11.34 1.16 -17.26
N ILE A 116 -11.25 -0.18 -17.37
CA ILE A 116 -12.20 -0.97 -18.14
C ILE A 116 -13.48 -1.26 -17.36
N ILE A 117 -13.35 -1.73 -16.10
CA ILE A 117 -14.51 -2.17 -15.31
C ILE A 117 -15.16 -0.98 -14.61
N ILE A 118 -14.42 -0.27 -13.76
CA ILE A 118 -14.99 0.83 -12.99
C ILE A 118 -15.36 1.97 -13.92
N GLY A 119 -14.47 2.36 -14.81
CA GLY A 119 -14.72 3.43 -15.75
C GLY A 119 -15.95 3.18 -16.63
N SER A 120 -16.06 2.01 -17.26
CA SER A 120 -17.19 1.74 -18.16
C SER A 120 -18.54 1.55 -17.45
N ILE A 121 -18.53 1.08 -16.19
CA ILE A 121 -19.77 0.86 -15.42
C ILE A 121 -20.27 2.16 -14.77
N PHE A 122 -19.38 3.02 -14.27
CA PHE A 122 -19.73 4.17 -13.45
C PHE A 122 -19.58 5.52 -14.17
N THR A 123 -19.10 5.55 -15.42
CA THR A 123 -19.09 6.79 -16.20
C THR A 123 -20.50 7.18 -16.62
N GLU A 124 -20.82 8.48 -16.51
CA GLU A 124 -22.06 9.04 -17.05
C GLU A 124 -21.88 9.51 -18.50
N LEU A 125 -20.67 9.42 -19.05
CA LEU A 125 -20.41 9.75 -20.44
C LEU A 125 -20.86 8.61 -21.37
N PRO A 126 -21.32 8.91 -22.60
CA PRO A 126 -21.44 7.90 -23.63
C PRO A 126 -20.12 7.16 -23.82
N LEU A 127 -20.15 5.84 -23.96
CA LEU A 127 -18.94 5.00 -24.01
C LEU A 127 -17.94 5.46 -25.08
N ALA A 128 -18.44 5.93 -26.23
CA ALA A 128 -17.59 6.48 -27.29
C ALA A 128 -16.83 7.74 -26.87
N GLN A 129 -17.45 8.60 -26.06
CA GLN A 129 -16.80 9.80 -25.50
C GLN A 129 -15.82 9.41 -24.39
N TYR A 130 -16.19 8.48 -23.51
CA TYR A 130 -15.32 7.98 -22.47
C TYR A 130 -14.01 7.43 -23.05
N VAL A 131 -14.10 6.58 -24.10
CA VAL A 131 -12.92 5.98 -24.73
C VAL A 131 -12.06 7.02 -25.48
N ALA A 132 -12.67 8.07 -26.03
CA ALA A 132 -11.96 9.14 -26.73
C ALA A 132 -11.37 10.22 -25.81
N ASP A 133 -11.70 10.19 -24.51
CA ASP A 133 -11.29 11.25 -23.57
C ASP A 133 -9.79 11.20 -23.27
N PRO A 134 -9.08 12.33 -23.36
CA PRO A 134 -7.66 12.40 -23.02
C PRO A 134 -7.33 11.97 -21.57
N LYS A 135 -8.24 12.19 -20.61
CA LYS A 135 -8.06 11.75 -19.21
C LYS A 135 -7.94 10.22 -19.11
N LEU A 136 -8.74 9.46 -19.88
CA LEU A 136 -8.61 8.02 -19.92
C LEU A 136 -7.24 7.57 -20.42
N HIS A 137 -6.74 8.20 -21.48
CA HIS A 137 -5.41 7.88 -22.02
C HIS A 137 -4.30 8.25 -21.03
N ALA A 138 -4.42 9.41 -20.38
CA ALA A 138 -3.49 9.81 -19.32
C ALA A 138 -3.52 8.84 -18.13
N TYR A 139 -4.68 8.29 -17.79
CA TYR A 139 -4.82 7.33 -16.69
C TYR A 139 -3.94 6.07 -16.87
N PHE A 140 -3.69 5.63 -18.10
CA PHE A 140 -2.78 4.50 -18.35
C PHE A 140 -1.31 4.82 -18.05
N LEU A 141 -0.93 6.09 -17.84
CA LEU A 141 0.42 6.45 -17.38
C LEU A 141 0.71 5.94 -15.95
N ASN A 142 -0.33 5.61 -15.19
CA ASN A 142 -0.17 4.92 -13.90
C ASN A 142 0.70 3.66 -14.01
N ILE A 143 0.64 2.94 -15.13
CA ILE A 143 1.43 1.71 -15.35
C ILE A 143 2.94 1.98 -15.28
N VAL A 144 3.36 3.18 -15.68
CA VAL A 144 4.77 3.59 -15.65
C VAL A 144 5.11 4.45 -14.42
N GLY A 145 4.16 4.63 -13.50
CA GLY A 145 4.35 5.35 -12.24
C GLY A 145 4.13 6.87 -12.32
N ASP A 146 3.61 7.37 -13.44
CA ASP A 146 3.09 8.74 -13.56
C ASP A 146 1.61 8.75 -13.17
N ILE A 147 1.36 9.12 -11.92
CA ILE A 147 0.08 8.85 -11.26
C ILE A 147 -1.00 9.85 -11.65
N GLN A 148 -2.07 9.31 -12.21
CA GLN A 148 -3.31 9.99 -12.54
C GLN A 148 -4.45 9.36 -11.73
N TYR A 149 -5.26 10.18 -11.05
CA TYR A 149 -6.32 9.69 -10.14
C TYR A 149 -7.68 9.64 -10.81
N GLU A 150 -7.87 10.37 -11.90
CA GLU A 150 -9.17 10.68 -12.45
C GLU A 150 -9.50 9.83 -13.67
N LEU A 151 -10.73 9.29 -13.69
CA LEU A 151 -11.37 8.73 -14.88
C LEU A 151 -12.54 9.62 -15.31
N PRO A 152 -12.70 9.92 -16.61
CA PRO A 152 -13.68 10.90 -17.07
C PRO A 152 -15.11 10.47 -16.79
N GLY A 153 -15.88 11.35 -16.15
CA GLY A 153 -17.30 11.17 -15.88
C GLY A 153 -17.66 10.09 -14.86
N VAL A 154 -16.69 9.64 -14.05
CA VAL A 154 -16.89 8.58 -13.05
C VAL A 154 -17.21 9.21 -11.71
N PHE A 155 -18.23 8.69 -11.02
CA PHE A 155 -18.63 9.11 -9.67
C PHE A 155 -18.92 10.63 -9.54
N LEU A 156 -19.55 11.25 -10.53
CA LEU A 156 -19.80 12.70 -10.55
C LEU A 156 -20.57 13.21 -9.33
N HIS A 157 -21.43 12.38 -8.75
CA HIS A 157 -22.23 12.72 -7.57
C HIS A 157 -21.56 12.40 -6.23
N ASN A 158 -20.34 11.86 -6.25
CA ASN A 158 -19.57 11.60 -5.06
C ASN A 158 -18.85 12.87 -4.57
N PRO A 159 -18.49 12.93 -3.28
CA PRO A 159 -17.74 14.06 -2.72
C PRO A 159 -16.38 14.34 -3.40
N MET A 160 -15.85 13.37 -4.12
CA MET A 160 -14.62 13.48 -4.93
C MET A 160 -14.93 12.97 -6.36
N PRO A 161 -15.50 13.80 -7.24
CA PRO A 161 -15.85 13.39 -8.59
C PRO A 161 -14.62 13.04 -9.41
N ASP A 162 -14.80 12.14 -10.38
CA ASP A 162 -13.75 11.58 -11.26
C ASP A 162 -12.65 10.76 -10.55
N VAL A 163 -12.50 10.86 -9.22
CA VAL A 163 -11.41 10.20 -8.50
C VAL A 163 -11.70 8.73 -8.26
N VAL A 164 -10.84 7.85 -8.77
CA VAL A 164 -10.96 6.39 -8.61
C VAL A 164 -9.89 5.84 -7.68
N ASN A 165 -8.63 6.13 -7.91
CA ASN A 165 -7.50 5.46 -7.26
C ASN A 165 -6.59 6.45 -6.49
N ALA A 166 -7.18 7.20 -5.56
CA ALA A 166 -6.45 8.18 -4.74
C ALA A 166 -5.28 7.55 -3.95
N GLN A 167 -5.33 6.25 -3.62
CA GLN A 167 -4.29 5.55 -2.87
C GLN A 167 -2.96 5.43 -3.64
N LEU A 168 -2.95 5.62 -4.96
CA LEU A 168 -1.74 5.55 -5.77
C LEU A 168 -0.74 6.69 -5.51
N TRP A 169 -1.11 7.72 -4.73
CA TRP A 169 -0.23 8.85 -4.41
C TRP A 169 1.12 8.42 -3.78
N THR A 170 1.17 7.24 -3.16
CA THR A 170 2.38 6.72 -2.51
C THR A 170 3.37 6.11 -3.50
N VAL A 171 2.93 5.70 -4.69
CA VAL A 171 3.75 5.00 -5.68
C VAL A 171 4.96 5.82 -6.16
N PRO A 172 4.84 7.12 -6.50
CA PRO A 172 5.99 7.94 -6.87
C PRO A 172 7.05 8.00 -5.76
N TYR A 173 6.62 8.12 -4.49
CA TYR A 173 7.55 8.15 -3.36
C TYR A 173 8.26 6.80 -3.18
N GLU A 174 7.55 5.69 -3.36
CA GLU A 174 8.16 4.36 -3.34
C GLU A 174 9.20 4.22 -4.45
N LEU A 175 8.89 4.66 -5.66
CA LEU A 175 9.83 4.64 -6.79
C LEU A 175 11.03 5.56 -6.57
N TRP A 176 10.85 6.72 -5.94
CA TRP A 176 11.95 7.64 -5.63
C TRP A 176 12.91 7.08 -4.59
N CYS A 177 12.44 6.27 -3.65
CA CYS A 177 13.30 5.60 -2.66
C CYS A 177 14.27 4.59 -3.30
N TYR A 178 14.09 4.25 -4.58
CA TYR A 178 14.97 3.32 -5.31
C TYR A 178 15.98 4.01 -6.22
N ARG A 179 15.97 5.35 -6.29
CA ARG A 179 16.96 6.15 -7.02
C ARG A 179 18.16 6.46 -6.15
#